data_43410a309aaa85bbb05eadf72713653f
#
_entry.id   43410a309aaa85bbb05eadf72713653f
#
_cell.length_a   1.000
_cell.length_b   1.000
_cell.length_c   1.000
_cell.angle_alpha   90.00
_cell.angle_beta   90.00
_cell.angle_gamma   90.00
#
_symmetry.space_group_name_H-M   'P 1'
#
loop_
_entity.id
_entity.type
_entity.pdbx_description
1 polymer ?
#
loop_
_entity_poly.entity_id
_entity_poly.type
_entity_poly.pdbx_seq_one_letter_code
_entity_poly.pdbx_strand_id
1 'polypeptide(L)'
;MTKFIAAAKTQAGTNHPVNEDRLLLDGNVLCYGLVGDGEREMGCMAVFDGVSEGGHGAAASTLAAQAFAQAVRVFDTDAVNALQERLRMAGERAENDVETYAARYGLSVAASTVAGLVVAPDGHGAVFNAGDSRVYRLRGGVLAVLSCDHTPERRVGGVGAEYRDDAVSHCIELAIGLNQGGRNLEVKTTVMLPGDRYLICSDGIDGQIAQERLQQMLASGSTCAQLCEELYAEARVNGSTDDATLIVIEVGE
;
A
#
# COMPACT_ATOMS: atom_id res chain seq x y z
N MET A 1 -25.15 -0.87 5.76
CA MET A 1 -23.97 -0.72 4.87
C MET A 1 -22.90 0.00 5.65
N THR A 2 -21.68 -0.51 5.63
CA THR A 2 -20.56 0.12 6.32
C THR A 2 -20.11 1.32 5.49
N LYS A 3 -20.15 2.51 6.08
CA LYS A 3 -19.67 3.73 5.45
C LYS A 3 -18.27 4.06 5.99
N PHE A 4 -17.41 4.56 5.13
CA PHE A 4 -16.10 5.03 5.52
C PHE A 4 -15.69 6.27 4.73
N ILE A 5 -14.85 7.09 5.33
CA ILE A 5 -14.21 8.24 4.67
C ILE A 5 -12.78 7.83 4.34
N ALA A 6 -12.32 8.19 3.15
CA ALA A 6 -10.92 8.00 2.80
C ALA A 6 -10.36 9.26 2.13
N ALA A 7 -9.12 9.56 2.46
CA ALA A 7 -8.28 10.55 1.79
C ALA A 7 -6.92 9.94 1.46
N ALA A 8 -6.22 10.52 0.50
CA ALA A 8 -4.95 9.96 0.04
C ALA A 8 -4.01 11.04 -0.47
N LYS A 9 -2.71 10.81 -0.34
CA LYS A 9 -1.65 11.68 -0.84
C LYS A 9 -0.54 10.86 -1.47
N THR A 10 -0.01 11.34 -2.61
CA THR A 10 1.21 10.81 -3.23
C THR A 10 2.05 11.95 -3.73
N GLN A 11 3.36 11.90 -3.47
CA GLN A 11 4.31 12.93 -3.83
C GLN A 11 5.71 12.39 -3.98
N ALA A 12 6.40 12.87 -5.02
CA ALA A 12 7.82 12.58 -5.23
C ALA A 12 8.68 13.02 -4.05
N GLY A 13 9.67 12.23 -3.77
CA GLY A 13 10.76 12.55 -2.86
C GLY A 13 11.77 13.51 -3.47
N THR A 14 12.97 13.49 -2.90
CA THR A 14 14.11 14.27 -3.39
C THR A 14 15.18 13.39 -4.03
N ASN A 15 15.07 12.07 -3.88
CA ASN A 15 16.01 11.10 -4.43
C ASN A 15 15.83 10.88 -5.93
N HIS A 16 14.60 11.02 -6.43
CA HIS A 16 14.26 10.77 -7.83
C HIS A 16 13.59 11.99 -8.47
N PRO A 17 13.84 12.24 -9.76
CA PRO A 17 13.20 13.35 -10.48
C PRO A 17 11.71 13.09 -10.78
N VAL A 18 11.27 11.85 -10.67
CA VAL A 18 9.90 11.40 -10.96
C VAL A 18 9.44 10.54 -9.81
N ASN A 19 8.20 10.72 -9.38
CA ASN A 19 7.57 9.85 -8.41
C ASN A 19 7.43 8.43 -8.97
N GLU A 20 8.08 7.46 -8.36
CA GLU A 20 7.99 6.04 -8.73
C GLU A 20 6.85 5.32 -8.00
N ASP A 21 6.26 5.97 -6.99
CA ASP A 21 5.05 5.48 -6.31
C ASP A 21 3.78 5.69 -7.16
N ARG A 22 2.79 4.83 -6.95
CA ARG A 22 1.42 4.98 -7.44
C ARG A 22 0.41 4.77 -6.32
N LEU A 23 -0.68 5.49 -6.45
CA LEU A 23 -1.86 5.43 -5.58
C LEU A 23 -3.04 4.93 -6.38
N LEU A 24 -3.72 3.89 -5.89
CA LEU A 24 -5.02 3.45 -6.42
C LEU A 24 -6.12 3.84 -5.44
N LEU A 25 -7.06 4.66 -5.92
CA LEU A 25 -8.26 5.05 -5.18
C LEU A 25 -9.44 5.19 -6.14
N ASP A 26 -10.56 4.53 -5.82
CA ASP A 26 -11.78 4.56 -6.62
C ASP A 26 -11.57 4.17 -8.10
N GLY A 27 -10.68 3.20 -8.37
CA GLY A 27 -10.32 2.76 -9.71
C GLY A 27 -9.45 3.73 -10.50
N ASN A 28 -9.02 4.84 -9.90
CA ASN A 28 -8.09 5.81 -10.49
C ASN A 28 -6.68 5.56 -9.99
N VAL A 29 -5.72 5.58 -10.90
CA VAL A 29 -4.29 5.49 -10.60
C VAL A 29 -3.70 6.89 -10.65
N LEU A 30 -3.11 7.32 -9.54
CA LEU A 30 -2.54 8.65 -9.36
C LEU A 30 -1.04 8.56 -9.06
N CYS A 31 -0.27 9.55 -9.49
CA CYS A 31 1.17 9.68 -9.22
C CYS A 31 1.53 11.02 -8.57
N TYR A 32 0.55 11.85 -8.28
CA TYR A 32 0.75 13.17 -7.68
C TYR A 32 -0.54 13.71 -7.06
N GLY A 33 -0.40 14.39 -5.94
CA GLY A 33 -1.44 15.22 -5.36
C GLY A 33 -2.09 14.66 -4.09
N LEU A 34 -3.05 15.41 -3.60
CA LEU A 34 -3.91 15.09 -2.47
C LEU A 34 -5.34 14.82 -2.97
N VAL A 35 -5.93 13.72 -2.57
CA VAL A 35 -7.36 13.47 -2.67
C VAL A 35 -7.97 13.72 -1.29
N GLY A 36 -8.85 14.70 -1.18
CA GLY A 36 -9.52 15.06 0.06
C GLY A 36 -10.53 14.03 0.54
N ASP A 37 -11.12 14.29 1.70
CA ASP A 37 -12.11 13.42 2.34
C ASP A 37 -13.28 13.11 1.39
N GLY A 38 -13.60 11.84 1.23
CA GLY A 38 -14.72 11.35 0.44
C GLY A 38 -15.38 10.15 1.11
N GLU A 39 -16.70 10.16 1.22
CA GLU A 39 -17.51 9.06 1.75
C GLU A 39 -17.62 7.92 0.73
N ARG A 40 -17.50 6.69 1.20
CA ARG A 40 -17.57 5.45 0.40
C ARG A 40 -18.30 4.36 1.17
N GLU A 41 -18.83 3.39 0.43
CA GLU A 41 -19.44 2.17 0.99
C GLU A 41 -18.70 0.90 0.57
N MET A 42 -17.88 1.02 -0.47
CA MET A 42 -17.04 -0.06 -1.01
C MET A 42 -15.86 0.54 -1.77
N GLY A 43 -14.84 -0.25 -2.03
CA GLY A 43 -13.72 0.19 -2.86
C GLY A 43 -12.46 -0.66 -2.70
N CYS A 44 -11.50 -0.38 -3.56
CA CYS A 44 -10.14 -0.87 -3.44
C CYS A 44 -9.20 0.32 -3.35
N MET A 45 -8.39 0.31 -2.33
CA MET A 45 -7.42 1.34 -2.00
C MET A 45 -6.06 0.68 -1.86
N ALA A 46 -5.05 1.14 -2.60
CA ALA A 46 -3.73 0.54 -2.55
C ALA A 46 -2.63 1.55 -2.90
N VAL A 47 -1.44 1.29 -2.36
CA VAL A 47 -0.19 1.96 -2.72
C VAL A 47 0.72 0.96 -3.42
N PHE A 48 1.55 1.48 -4.34
CA PHE A 48 2.49 0.72 -5.15
C PHE A 48 3.79 1.52 -5.19
N ASP A 49 4.86 0.98 -4.65
CA ASP A 49 6.17 1.58 -4.65
C ASP A 49 7.02 0.90 -5.72
N GLY A 50 7.53 1.70 -6.65
CA GLY A 50 8.25 1.21 -7.82
C GLY A 50 9.72 1.02 -7.55
N VAL A 51 10.21 -0.21 -7.66
CA VAL A 51 11.61 -0.57 -7.46
C VAL A 51 12.26 -0.91 -8.80
N SER A 52 13.37 -0.26 -9.14
CA SER A 52 14.13 -0.61 -10.35
C SER A 52 15.54 -0.08 -10.35
N GLU A 53 16.38 -0.71 -11.15
CA GLU A 53 17.63 -0.12 -11.59
C GLU A 53 17.35 0.80 -12.79
N GLY A 54 17.82 2.05 -12.76
CA GLY A 54 17.79 2.96 -13.92
C GLY A 54 16.50 3.72 -14.18
N GLY A 55 15.62 3.92 -13.16
CA GLY A 55 14.47 4.82 -13.25
C GLY A 55 13.23 4.21 -13.93
N HIS A 56 13.09 2.90 -13.94
CA HIS A 56 11.93 2.19 -14.49
C HIS A 56 10.86 1.82 -13.42
N GLY A 57 11.07 2.16 -12.15
CA GLY A 57 10.13 1.91 -11.05
C GLY A 57 8.77 2.52 -11.29
N ALA A 58 8.74 3.76 -11.80
CA ALA A 58 7.50 4.44 -12.18
C ALA A 58 6.65 3.67 -13.22
N ALA A 59 7.29 2.93 -14.13
CA ALA A 59 6.59 2.10 -15.10
C ALA A 59 6.08 0.81 -14.45
N ALA A 60 6.88 0.16 -13.63
CA ALA A 60 6.50 -1.06 -12.92
C ALA A 60 5.30 -0.82 -11.99
N SER A 61 5.36 0.20 -11.13
CA SER A 61 4.25 0.59 -10.25
C SER A 61 2.99 0.99 -11.01
N THR A 62 3.14 1.66 -12.17
CA THR A 62 2.00 2.02 -13.03
C THR A 62 1.32 0.77 -13.60
N LEU A 63 2.09 -0.18 -14.14
CA LEU A 63 1.55 -1.43 -14.69
C LEU A 63 0.85 -2.24 -13.60
N ALA A 64 1.48 -2.40 -12.44
CA ALA A 64 0.88 -3.07 -11.30
C ALA A 64 -0.43 -2.40 -10.89
N ALA A 65 -0.42 -1.09 -10.65
CA ALA A 65 -1.63 -0.34 -10.24
C ALA A 65 -2.77 -0.44 -11.26
N GLN A 66 -2.46 -0.41 -12.57
CA GLN A 66 -3.46 -0.55 -13.63
C GLN A 66 -4.10 -1.95 -13.67
N ALA A 67 -3.32 -3.01 -13.43
CA ALA A 67 -3.85 -4.37 -13.34
C ALA A 67 -4.86 -4.51 -12.20
N PHE A 68 -4.53 -3.99 -11.01
CA PHE A 68 -5.45 -3.96 -9.87
C PHE A 68 -6.66 -3.08 -10.13
N ALA A 69 -6.49 -1.88 -10.70
CA ALA A 69 -7.61 -0.99 -11.05
C ALA A 69 -8.62 -1.64 -12.00
N GLN A 70 -8.16 -2.44 -12.96
CA GLN A 70 -9.04 -3.16 -13.88
C GLN A 70 -9.78 -4.30 -13.18
N ALA A 71 -9.11 -5.05 -12.32
CA ALA A 71 -9.73 -6.16 -11.61
C ALA A 71 -10.84 -5.69 -10.65
N VAL A 72 -10.65 -4.52 -10.01
CA VAL A 72 -11.59 -4.02 -8.99
C VAL A 72 -12.79 -3.22 -9.55
N ARG A 73 -12.80 -2.84 -10.82
CA ARG A 73 -13.94 -2.14 -11.45
C ARG A 73 -15.22 -2.98 -11.52
N VAL A 74 -15.15 -4.27 -11.24
CA VAL A 74 -16.26 -5.24 -11.37
C VAL A 74 -16.76 -5.71 -9.99
N PHE A 75 -16.47 -4.99 -8.90
CA PHE A 75 -17.01 -5.31 -7.58
C PHE A 75 -18.51 -4.97 -7.50
N ASP A 76 -19.32 -5.90 -7.95
CA ASP A 76 -20.75 -5.88 -7.74
C ASP A 76 -21.12 -7.11 -6.88
N THR A 77 -21.21 -6.93 -5.57
CA THR A 77 -21.81 -7.88 -4.60
C THR A 77 -21.09 -9.22 -4.30
N ASP A 78 -19.79 -9.36 -4.52
CA ASP A 78 -19.13 -10.65 -4.35
C ASP A 78 -18.80 -11.01 -2.89
N ALA A 79 -18.97 -12.29 -2.58
CA ALA A 79 -18.49 -12.86 -1.31
C ALA A 79 -16.96 -12.70 -1.15
N VAL A 80 -16.49 -12.60 0.09
CA VAL A 80 -15.06 -12.37 0.44
C VAL A 80 -14.11 -13.34 -0.30
N ASN A 81 -14.51 -14.60 -0.52
CA ASN A 81 -13.69 -15.58 -1.26
C ASN A 81 -13.48 -15.18 -2.72
N ALA A 82 -14.50 -14.59 -3.37
CA ALA A 82 -14.37 -14.09 -4.74
C ALA A 82 -13.46 -12.87 -4.81
N LEU A 83 -13.44 -12.00 -3.77
CA LEU A 83 -12.51 -10.91 -3.66
C LEU A 83 -11.06 -11.38 -3.58
N GLN A 84 -10.78 -12.41 -2.77
CA GLN A 84 -9.43 -12.97 -2.66
C GLN A 84 -8.92 -13.52 -3.99
N GLU A 85 -9.77 -14.27 -4.71
CA GLU A 85 -9.40 -14.84 -6.00
C GLU A 85 -9.14 -13.73 -7.04
N ARG A 86 -9.99 -12.72 -7.10
CA ARG A 86 -9.78 -11.57 -8.00
C ARG A 86 -8.49 -10.80 -7.69
N LEU A 87 -8.15 -10.63 -6.42
CA LEU A 87 -6.88 -10.01 -6.02
C LEU A 87 -5.69 -10.85 -6.48
N ARG A 88 -5.75 -12.19 -6.36
CA ARG A 88 -4.70 -13.07 -6.87
C ARG A 88 -4.56 -12.96 -8.39
N MET A 89 -5.68 -12.98 -9.12
CA MET A 89 -5.67 -12.79 -10.58
C MET A 89 -5.11 -11.41 -10.96
N ALA A 90 -5.41 -10.36 -10.19
CA ALA A 90 -4.83 -9.04 -10.40
C ALA A 90 -3.32 -9.05 -10.20
N GLY A 91 -2.83 -9.74 -9.15
CA GLY A 91 -1.41 -9.93 -8.88
C GLY A 91 -0.70 -10.69 -10.01
N GLU A 92 -1.29 -11.82 -10.47
CA GLU A 92 -0.73 -12.59 -11.61
C GLU A 92 -0.67 -11.77 -12.89
N ARG A 93 -1.71 -10.97 -13.17
CA ARG A 93 -1.70 -10.08 -14.31
C ARG A 93 -0.63 -9.00 -14.18
N ALA A 94 -0.54 -8.36 -13.02
CA ALA A 94 0.47 -7.34 -12.75
C ALA A 94 1.89 -7.90 -12.95
N GLU A 95 2.16 -9.11 -12.45
CA GLU A 95 3.42 -9.83 -12.65
C GLU A 95 3.75 -9.97 -14.13
N ASN A 96 2.81 -10.54 -14.93
CA ASN A 96 3.01 -10.73 -16.36
C ASN A 96 3.25 -9.41 -17.11
N ASP A 97 2.52 -8.35 -16.75
CA ASP A 97 2.64 -7.04 -17.40
C ASP A 97 4.02 -6.41 -17.09
N VAL A 98 4.50 -6.50 -15.83
CA VAL A 98 5.82 -5.99 -15.42
C VAL A 98 6.96 -6.82 -16.01
N GLU A 99 6.88 -8.16 -16.00
CA GLU A 99 7.87 -9.03 -16.63
C GLU A 99 7.99 -8.78 -18.14
N THR A 100 6.83 -8.62 -18.82
CA THR A 100 6.81 -8.29 -20.25
C THR A 100 7.49 -6.95 -20.53
N TYR A 101 7.27 -5.97 -19.67
CA TYR A 101 7.94 -4.67 -19.75
C TYR A 101 9.44 -4.82 -19.54
N ALA A 102 9.88 -5.50 -18.48
CA ALA A 102 11.30 -5.74 -18.20
C ALA A 102 12.02 -6.42 -19.37
N ALA A 103 11.42 -7.49 -19.90
CA ALA A 103 11.96 -8.21 -21.07
C ALA A 103 12.08 -7.30 -22.31
N ARG A 104 11.08 -6.46 -22.57
CA ARG A 104 11.08 -5.55 -23.71
C ARG A 104 12.21 -4.52 -23.67
N TYR A 105 12.56 -4.04 -22.46
CA TYR A 105 13.61 -3.03 -22.28
C TYR A 105 14.94 -3.61 -21.84
N GLY A 106 15.06 -4.94 -21.72
CA GLY A 106 16.30 -5.63 -21.33
C GLY A 106 16.73 -5.31 -19.90
N LEU A 107 15.76 -5.10 -18.99
CA LEU A 107 16.03 -4.76 -17.61
C LEU A 107 16.33 -6.03 -16.80
N SER A 108 17.29 -5.94 -15.90
CA SER A 108 17.58 -7.01 -14.93
C SER A 108 16.54 -7.06 -13.81
N VAL A 109 16.03 -5.87 -13.41
CA VAL A 109 15.01 -5.72 -12.37
C VAL A 109 14.05 -4.60 -12.77
N ALA A 110 12.77 -4.91 -12.79
CA ALA A 110 11.67 -3.96 -12.74
C ALA A 110 10.59 -4.57 -11.85
N ALA A 111 10.24 -3.91 -10.76
CA ALA A 111 9.35 -4.45 -9.76
C ALA A 111 8.51 -3.34 -9.11
N SER A 112 7.46 -3.74 -8.41
CA SER A 112 6.66 -2.85 -7.58
C SER A 112 6.20 -3.58 -6.33
N THR A 113 6.28 -2.92 -5.17
CA THR A 113 5.50 -3.35 -4.03
C THR A 113 4.01 -3.17 -4.30
N VAL A 114 3.18 -3.74 -3.48
CA VAL A 114 1.76 -3.40 -3.34
C VAL A 114 1.34 -3.61 -1.90
N ALA A 115 0.61 -2.66 -1.34
CA ALA A 115 -0.14 -2.84 -0.10
C ALA A 115 -1.52 -2.21 -0.25
N GLY A 116 -2.57 -2.93 0.16
CA GLY A 116 -3.92 -2.43 -0.07
C GLY A 116 -4.99 -3.08 0.76
N LEU A 117 -6.15 -2.46 0.70
CA LEU A 117 -7.40 -2.89 1.32
C LEU A 117 -8.52 -2.83 0.29
N VAL A 118 -9.24 -3.93 0.14
CA VAL A 118 -10.51 -3.97 -0.59
C VAL A 118 -11.65 -4.14 0.42
N VAL A 119 -12.74 -3.41 0.22
CA VAL A 119 -13.91 -3.40 1.10
C VAL A 119 -15.16 -3.66 0.29
N ALA A 120 -15.97 -4.63 0.72
CA ALA A 120 -17.30 -4.90 0.20
C ALA A 120 -18.36 -4.07 0.95
N PRO A 121 -19.58 -3.89 0.40
CA PRO A 121 -20.63 -3.06 1.00
C PRO A 121 -21.09 -3.51 2.38
N ASP A 122 -20.89 -4.77 2.75
CA ASP A 122 -21.23 -5.34 4.05
C ASP A 122 -20.14 -5.11 5.12
N GLY A 123 -19.03 -4.44 4.77
CA GLY A 123 -17.91 -4.18 5.64
C GLY A 123 -16.88 -5.31 5.73
N HIS A 124 -17.15 -6.45 5.08
CA HIS A 124 -16.11 -7.46 4.88
C HIS A 124 -15.11 -6.98 3.85
N GLY A 125 -13.85 -7.40 4.00
CA GLY A 125 -12.81 -7.00 3.07
C GLY A 125 -11.61 -7.92 3.13
N ALA A 126 -10.59 -7.54 2.38
CA ALA A 126 -9.30 -8.21 2.39
C ALA A 126 -8.17 -7.19 2.36
N VAL A 127 -7.19 -7.41 3.22
CA VAL A 127 -5.86 -6.79 3.15
C VAL A 127 -5.01 -7.63 2.23
N PHE A 128 -4.25 -6.99 1.37
CA PHE A 128 -3.33 -7.68 0.46
C PHE A 128 -2.00 -6.92 0.38
N ASN A 129 -0.90 -7.66 0.24
CA ASN A 129 0.40 -7.06 0.01
C ASN A 129 1.41 -8.00 -0.65
N ALA A 130 2.37 -7.39 -1.35
CA ALA A 130 3.65 -7.95 -1.77
C ALA A 130 4.71 -6.84 -1.64
N GLY A 131 5.79 -7.10 -0.92
CA GLY A 131 6.81 -6.10 -0.58
C GLY A 131 6.76 -5.68 0.88
N ASP A 132 7.24 -4.50 1.17
CA ASP A 132 7.39 -3.89 2.49
C ASP A 132 6.50 -2.65 2.72
N SER A 133 5.76 -2.20 1.71
CA SER A 133 4.65 -1.28 1.91
C SER A 133 3.61 -1.88 2.85
N ARG A 134 3.00 -1.08 3.72
CA ARG A 134 2.23 -1.60 4.86
C ARG A 134 0.79 -1.14 4.90
N VAL A 135 -0.03 -2.00 5.53
CA VAL A 135 -1.40 -1.69 5.96
C VAL A 135 -1.47 -1.76 7.48
N TYR A 136 -1.82 -0.64 8.10
CA TYR A 136 -2.05 -0.52 9.53
C TYR A 136 -3.54 -0.39 9.83
N ARG A 137 -3.94 -0.83 11.04
CA ARG A 137 -5.26 -0.59 11.59
C ARG A 137 -5.15 -0.12 13.04
N LEU A 138 -5.74 1.02 13.32
CA LEU A 138 -6.02 1.48 14.67
C LEU A 138 -7.44 1.04 15.06
N ARG A 139 -7.56 0.24 16.11
CA ARG A 139 -8.83 -0.21 16.67
C ARG A 139 -8.77 -0.17 18.20
N GLY A 140 -9.72 0.51 18.85
CA GLY A 140 -9.74 0.64 20.31
C GLY A 140 -8.47 1.25 20.88
N GLY A 141 -7.81 2.17 20.16
CA GLY A 141 -6.57 2.82 20.57
C GLY A 141 -5.29 1.99 20.35
N VAL A 142 -5.40 0.79 19.78
CA VAL A 142 -4.24 -0.08 19.50
C VAL A 142 -3.95 -0.12 18.02
N LEU A 143 -2.71 0.21 17.64
CA LEU A 143 -2.22 0.10 16.27
C LEU A 143 -1.68 -1.30 16.00
N ALA A 144 -2.13 -1.92 14.94
CA ALA A 144 -1.66 -3.22 14.46
C ALA A 144 -1.25 -3.14 12.99
N VAL A 145 -0.15 -3.79 12.62
CA VAL A 145 0.23 -4.04 11.22
C VAL A 145 -0.56 -5.25 10.73
N LEU A 146 -1.30 -5.10 9.65
CA LEU A 146 -2.11 -6.17 9.06
C LEU A 146 -1.40 -6.87 7.89
N SER A 147 -0.54 -6.15 7.17
CA SER A 147 0.31 -6.67 6.10
C SER A 147 1.48 -7.49 6.66
N CYS A 148 2.27 -8.04 5.77
CA CYS A 148 3.43 -8.85 6.09
C CYS A 148 4.60 -8.39 5.23
N ASP A 149 5.62 -7.80 5.84
CA ASP A 149 6.82 -7.41 5.09
C ASP A 149 7.50 -8.63 4.48
N HIS A 150 7.86 -8.53 3.21
CA HIS A 150 8.58 -9.54 2.48
C HIS A 150 10.05 -9.15 2.32
N THR A 151 10.73 -9.01 3.47
CA THR A 151 12.15 -8.69 3.59
C THR A 151 12.90 -9.77 4.37
N PRO A 152 14.24 -9.93 4.18
CA PRO A 152 15.04 -10.92 4.91
C PRO A 152 14.98 -10.78 6.42
N GLU A 153 14.86 -9.57 6.94
CA GLU A 153 14.83 -9.28 8.37
C GLU A 153 13.71 -10.01 9.09
N ARG A 154 12.56 -10.16 8.46
CA ARG A 154 11.44 -10.88 9.05
C ARG A 154 11.69 -12.36 9.22
N ARG A 155 12.54 -12.97 8.40
CA ARG A 155 12.91 -14.40 8.55
C ARG A 155 13.72 -14.67 9.82
N VAL A 156 14.46 -13.67 10.30
CA VAL A 156 15.42 -13.84 11.40
C VAL A 156 14.83 -13.42 12.75
N GLY A 157 13.88 -12.48 12.81
CA GLY A 157 13.55 -11.78 14.05
C GLY A 157 12.14 -11.97 14.60
N GLY A 158 11.15 -12.42 13.86
CA GLY A 158 9.76 -12.41 14.33
C GLY A 158 9.22 -10.99 14.55
N VAL A 159 7.93 -10.87 14.90
CA VAL A 159 7.27 -9.59 15.19
C VAL A 159 8.01 -8.86 16.32
N GLY A 160 8.67 -7.75 16.01
CA GLY A 160 9.27 -6.85 17.02
C GLY A 160 10.80 -6.80 17.07
N ALA A 161 11.53 -7.37 16.13
CA ALA A 161 13.00 -7.25 16.12
C ALA A 161 13.43 -5.87 15.61
N GLU A 162 13.87 -5.00 16.52
CA GLU A 162 14.62 -3.78 16.23
C GLU A 162 16.06 -4.11 15.79
N TYR A 163 16.25 -4.63 14.59
CA TYR A 163 17.58 -4.80 14.03
C TYR A 163 17.63 -4.08 12.68
N ARG A 164 18.21 -2.90 12.67
CA ARG A 164 18.51 -2.11 11.47
C ARG A 164 19.97 -2.31 11.11
N ASP A 165 20.26 -3.26 10.25
CA ASP A 165 21.47 -3.22 9.45
C ASP A 165 21.09 -2.55 8.12
N ASP A 166 21.50 -1.31 7.94
CA ASP A 166 21.04 -0.40 6.86
C ASP A 166 21.25 -0.96 5.44
N ALA A 167 22.07 -1.98 5.27
CA ALA A 167 22.37 -2.59 3.97
C ALA A 167 21.44 -3.78 3.62
N VAL A 168 20.82 -4.42 4.60
CA VAL A 168 19.98 -5.62 4.41
C VAL A 168 18.49 -5.30 4.48
N SER A 169 18.13 -4.21 5.14
CA SER A 169 16.74 -3.79 5.38
C SER A 169 15.95 -3.40 4.11
N HIS A 170 16.65 -3.06 3.03
CA HIS A 170 16.04 -2.68 1.76
C HIS A 170 15.98 -3.80 0.71
N CYS A 171 16.30 -5.04 1.09
CA CYS A 171 16.18 -6.18 0.19
C CYS A 171 14.75 -6.71 0.18
N ILE A 172 13.97 -6.38 -0.82
CA ILE A 172 12.63 -6.95 -1.01
C ILE A 172 12.77 -8.35 -1.61
N GLU A 173 12.23 -9.36 -0.90
CA GLU A 173 12.26 -10.76 -1.36
C GLU A 173 11.05 -11.14 -2.23
N LEU A 174 9.94 -10.45 -2.07
CA LEU A 174 8.72 -10.66 -2.85
C LEU A 174 8.12 -9.30 -3.22
N ALA A 175 7.98 -9.06 -4.53
CA ALA A 175 7.25 -7.93 -5.09
C ALA A 175 6.69 -8.35 -6.46
N ILE A 176 5.78 -7.57 -7.02
CA ILE A 176 5.29 -7.72 -8.38
C ILE A 176 6.47 -7.50 -9.34
N GLY A 177 6.74 -8.44 -10.24
CA GLY A 177 7.87 -8.40 -11.19
C GLY A 177 9.13 -9.12 -10.70
N LEU A 178 9.14 -9.69 -9.50
CA LEU A 178 10.28 -10.48 -8.99
C LEU A 178 10.06 -12.00 -9.05
N ASN A 179 9.15 -12.51 -9.82
CA ASN A 179 8.81 -13.92 -10.07
C ASN A 179 9.47 -14.95 -9.13
N GLN A 180 9.00 -15.02 -7.89
CA GLN A 180 9.53 -15.93 -6.88
C GLN A 180 8.61 -17.15 -6.68
N GLY A 181 8.44 -17.94 -7.74
CA GLY A 181 7.80 -19.25 -7.63
C GLY A 181 6.30 -19.22 -7.36
N GLY A 182 5.57 -18.26 -7.92
CA GLY A 182 4.10 -18.25 -7.93
C GLY A 182 3.43 -17.72 -6.64
N ARG A 183 4.17 -17.06 -5.78
CA ARG A 183 3.63 -16.37 -4.60
C ARG A 183 3.66 -14.86 -4.82
N ASN A 184 2.70 -14.35 -5.58
CA ASN A 184 2.74 -12.96 -6.01
C ASN A 184 1.99 -12.01 -5.07
N LEU A 185 1.16 -12.53 -4.14
CA LEU A 185 0.33 -11.70 -3.27
C LEU A 185 -0.09 -12.44 -2.01
N GLU A 186 0.17 -11.87 -0.85
CA GLU A 186 -0.45 -12.30 0.40
C GLU A 186 -1.82 -11.63 0.53
N VAL A 187 -2.87 -12.42 0.85
CA VAL A 187 -4.24 -11.93 1.01
C VAL A 187 -4.84 -12.46 2.30
N LYS A 188 -5.29 -11.55 3.17
CA LYS A 188 -5.93 -11.86 4.45
C LYS A 188 -7.31 -11.22 4.54
N THR A 189 -8.30 -11.94 5.01
CA THR A 189 -9.63 -11.36 5.26
C THR A 189 -9.60 -10.42 6.45
N THR A 190 -10.43 -9.39 6.41
CA THR A 190 -10.66 -8.45 7.51
C THR A 190 -12.12 -8.05 7.56
N VAL A 191 -12.52 -7.45 8.69
CA VAL A 191 -13.83 -6.81 8.85
C VAL A 191 -13.58 -5.41 9.37
N MET A 192 -14.16 -4.43 8.70
CA MET A 192 -14.16 -3.04 9.16
C MET A 192 -15.23 -2.85 10.22
N LEU A 193 -14.86 -2.26 11.33
CA LEU A 193 -15.79 -1.94 12.43
C LEU A 193 -15.87 -0.42 12.61
N PRO A 194 -17.02 0.10 13.06
CA PRO A 194 -17.16 1.50 13.40
C PRO A 194 -16.04 1.99 14.33
N GLY A 195 -15.45 3.15 14.00
CA GLY A 195 -14.33 3.74 14.73
C GLY A 195 -12.95 3.17 14.38
N ASP A 196 -12.84 2.20 13.47
CA ASP A 196 -11.55 1.80 12.93
C ASP A 196 -10.94 2.94 12.11
N ARG A 197 -9.61 3.09 12.23
CA ARG A 197 -8.83 3.86 11.26
C ARG A 197 -7.78 2.97 10.61
N TYR A 198 -7.59 3.14 9.30
CA TYR A 198 -6.54 2.43 8.57
C TYR A 198 -5.58 3.44 7.97
N LEU A 199 -4.31 3.05 7.92
CA LEU A 199 -3.27 3.70 7.14
C LEU A 199 -2.69 2.66 6.17
N ILE A 200 -2.62 3.01 4.89
CA ILE A 200 -1.92 2.25 3.87
C ILE A 200 -0.80 3.16 3.36
N CYS A 201 0.46 2.73 3.38
CA CYS A 201 1.57 3.61 3.00
C CYS A 201 2.75 2.85 2.42
N SER A 202 3.55 3.57 1.58
CA SER A 202 4.92 3.19 1.24
C SER A 202 5.88 3.53 2.37
N ASP A 203 7.10 3.01 2.31
CA ASP A 203 8.14 3.20 3.32
C ASP A 203 8.63 4.65 3.42
N GLY A 204 8.46 5.45 2.36
CA GLY A 204 8.67 6.90 2.40
C GLY A 204 7.87 7.64 3.49
N ILE A 205 6.82 6.98 4.04
CA ILE A 205 6.04 7.49 5.17
C ILE A 205 6.47 6.82 6.48
N ASP A 206 6.29 5.50 6.61
CA ASP A 206 6.46 4.83 7.90
C ASP A 206 7.91 4.46 8.22
N GLY A 207 8.79 4.46 7.23
CA GLY A 207 10.22 4.25 7.43
C GLY A 207 10.89 5.30 8.33
N GLN A 208 10.31 6.50 8.44
CA GLN A 208 10.85 7.60 9.25
C GLN A 208 9.94 7.99 10.43
N ILE A 209 8.84 7.29 10.68
CA ILE A 209 7.92 7.58 11.79
C ILE A 209 7.82 6.34 12.69
N ALA A 210 8.21 6.48 13.95
CA ALA A 210 8.09 5.40 14.93
C ALA A 210 6.63 4.95 15.09
N GLN A 211 6.40 3.66 15.31
CA GLN A 211 5.06 3.07 15.38
C GLN A 211 4.18 3.72 16.47
N GLU A 212 4.77 4.05 17.61
CA GLU A 212 4.08 4.75 18.69
C GLU A 212 3.59 6.14 18.26
N ARG A 213 4.38 6.82 17.42
CA ARG A 213 4.03 8.12 16.87
C ARG A 213 2.92 8.00 15.83
N LEU A 214 2.99 7.01 14.95
CA LEU A 214 1.89 6.67 14.01
C LEU A 214 0.58 6.42 14.77
N GLN A 215 0.65 5.64 15.87
CA GLN A 215 -0.52 5.37 16.70
C GLN A 215 -1.11 6.66 17.29
N GLN A 216 -0.28 7.56 17.82
CA GLN A 216 -0.73 8.85 18.36
C GLN A 216 -1.39 9.72 17.30
N MET A 217 -0.78 9.81 16.10
CA MET A 217 -1.32 10.61 15.01
C MET A 217 -2.65 10.05 14.52
N LEU A 218 -2.74 8.74 14.30
CA LEU A 218 -3.98 8.09 13.87
C LEU A 218 -5.09 8.15 14.95
N ALA A 219 -4.73 8.25 16.23
CA ALA A 219 -5.69 8.43 17.31
C ALA A 219 -6.14 9.89 17.50
N SER A 220 -5.59 10.84 16.74
CA SER A 220 -5.97 12.26 16.81
C SER A 220 -7.40 12.49 16.30
N GLY A 221 -7.95 13.67 16.56
CA GLY A 221 -9.24 14.11 16.03
C GLY A 221 -9.17 14.69 14.61
N SER A 222 -8.01 14.60 13.93
CA SER A 222 -7.85 15.12 12.57
C SER A 222 -8.65 14.31 11.55
N THR A 223 -9.15 14.97 10.48
CA THR A 223 -9.80 14.30 9.35
C THR A 223 -8.79 13.45 8.56
N CYS A 224 -9.26 12.55 7.69
CA CYS A 224 -8.37 11.73 6.87
C CYS A 224 -7.45 12.59 6.01
N ALA A 225 -7.96 13.67 5.40
CA ALA A 225 -7.15 14.58 4.58
C ALA A 225 -6.10 15.33 5.40
N GLN A 226 -6.45 15.80 6.61
CA GLN A 226 -5.50 16.42 7.52
C GLN A 226 -4.41 15.44 7.95
N LEU A 227 -4.77 14.20 8.28
CA LEU A 227 -3.82 13.15 8.62
C LEU A 227 -2.86 12.82 7.47
N CYS A 228 -3.34 12.82 6.22
CA CYS A 228 -2.46 12.66 5.08
C CYS A 228 -1.38 13.75 5.01
N GLU A 229 -1.76 15.00 5.25
CA GLU A 229 -0.79 16.12 5.27
C GLU A 229 0.15 16.05 6.48
N GLU A 230 -0.37 15.76 7.67
CA GLU A 230 0.39 15.67 8.90
C GLU A 230 1.43 14.53 8.86
N LEU A 231 1.02 13.32 8.41
CA LEU A 231 1.91 12.16 8.28
C LEU A 231 3.00 12.41 7.24
N TYR A 232 2.64 12.98 6.09
CA TYR A 232 3.60 13.38 5.07
C TYR A 232 4.62 14.40 5.62
N ALA A 233 4.14 15.44 6.29
CA ALA A 233 5.01 16.46 6.87
C ALA A 233 5.93 15.90 7.95
N GLU A 234 5.43 15.03 8.83
CA GLU A 234 6.22 14.35 9.88
C GLU A 234 7.33 13.50 9.26
N ALA A 235 7.03 12.69 8.23
CA ALA A 235 8.03 11.89 7.53
C ALA A 235 9.13 12.77 6.93
N ARG A 236 8.77 13.90 6.29
CA ARG A 236 9.75 14.85 5.73
C ARG A 236 10.61 15.53 6.81
N VAL A 237 10.01 15.95 7.93
CA VAL A 237 10.73 16.54 9.06
C VAL A 237 11.73 15.55 9.67
N ASN A 238 11.37 14.26 9.71
CA ASN A 238 12.23 13.19 10.20
C ASN A 238 13.29 12.72 9.20
N GLY A 239 13.37 13.36 8.02
CA GLY A 239 14.44 13.14 7.04
C GLY A 239 14.09 12.18 5.90
N SER A 240 12.81 11.81 5.71
CA SER A 240 12.42 11.03 4.52
C SER A 240 12.75 11.81 3.25
N THR A 241 13.52 11.19 2.36
CA THR A 241 13.88 11.73 1.03
C THR A 241 13.25 10.93 -0.11
N ASP A 242 12.57 9.84 0.22
CA ASP A 242 11.95 8.92 -0.73
C ASP A 242 10.59 9.42 -1.24
N ASP A 243 10.09 8.80 -2.29
CA ASP A 243 8.72 8.97 -2.72
C ASP A 243 7.78 8.58 -1.57
N ALA A 244 6.67 9.29 -1.43
CA ALA A 244 5.82 9.11 -0.26
C ALA A 244 4.35 9.06 -0.66
N THR A 245 3.74 7.91 -0.43
CA THR A 245 2.34 7.63 -0.78
C THR A 245 1.60 7.05 0.41
N LEU A 246 0.43 7.60 0.69
CA LEU A 246 -0.41 7.12 1.79
C LEU A 246 -1.90 7.30 1.52
N ILE A 247 -2.69 6.45 2.16
CA ILE A 247 -4.15 6.52 2.22
C ILE A 247 -4.55 6.39 3.68
N VAL A 248 -5.38 7.32 4.15
CA VAL A 248 -6.01 7.24 5.48
C VAL A 248 -7.49 6.97 5.29
N ILE A 249 -8.01 6.03 6.07
CA ILE A 249 -9.41 5.61 6.04
C ILE A 249 -9.97 5.69 7.46
N GLU A 250 -11.17 6.20 7.60
CA GLU A 250 -11.93 6.21 8.86
C GLU A 250 -13.31 5.59 8.65
N VAL A 251 -13.64 4.57 9.45
CA VAL A 251 -14.93 3.88 9.40
C VAL A 251 -15.94 4.64 10.25
N GLY A 252 -17.02 5.07 9.62
CA GLY A 252 -18.13 5.77 10.30
C GLY A 252 -18.82 4.93 11.36
N GLU A 253 -19.51 5.62 12.28
CA GLU A 253 -20.33 4.98 13.32
C GLU A 253 -21.64 4.38 12.77
#